data_3b8504c84d4acb3c0322f876956b53f0
#
_entry.id   3b8504c84d4acb3c0322f876956b53f0
#
_cell.length_a   1.000
_cell.length_b   1.000
_cell.length_c   1.000
_cell.angle_alpha   90.00
_cell.angle_beta   90.00
_cell.angle_gamma   90.00
#
_symmetry.space_group_name_H-M   'P 1'
#
loop_
_entity.id
_entity.type
_entity.pdbx_description
1 polymer ?
#
loop_
_entity_poly.entity_id
_entity_poly.type
_entity_poly.pdbx_seq_one_letter_code
_entity_poly.pdbx_strand_id
1 'polypeptide(L)'
;TAAALEDRQNPQLAVHHDQIVWARSAVRIDVAGGWSDTPPYCLNTGGNVVNLAIEFNGQPPLQVYVKPCTELKVVCRSIDLGAMEEITTYEDLAAFNKVGSPFSIPKAALALCGFLPQFAQERHASLRETLAAFGSGIEITLLAAIPAGSGLGTSSILAATVLGALCDFCQLGWDKTTVCNRTLILEQLLTTG
;
A
#
# COMPACT_ATOMS: atom_id res chain seq x y z
N THR A 1 1.22 -14.35 -11.96
CA THR A 1 1.80 -14.00 -10.64
C THR A 1 3.32 -14.00 -10.65
N ALA A 2 4.01 -14.96 -11.29
CA ALA A 2 5.48 -14.95 -11.39
C ALA A 2 6.00 -13.73 -12.18
N ALA A 3 5.42 -13.43 -13.35
CA ALA A 3 5.82 -12.29 -14.19
C ALA A 3 5.72 -10.92 -13.49
N ALA A 4 4.74 -10.74 -12.59
CA ALA A 4 4.58 -9.48 -11.86
C ALA A 4 5.58 -9.31 -10.70
N LEU A 5 6.19 -10.40 -10.22
CA LEU A 5 7.31 -10.38 -9.26
C LEU A 5 8.66 -10.13 -9.97
N GLU A 6 8.73 -10.37 -11.29
CA GLU A 6 9.91 -10.09 -12.11
C GLU A 6 10.02 -8.61 -12.53
N ASP A 7 8.92 -7.86 -12.45
CA ASP A 7 8.87 -6.44 -12.80
C ASP A 7 9.43 -5.55 -11.68
N ARG A 8 10.75 -5.40 -11.71
CA ARG A 8 11.50 -4.59 -10.75
C ARG A 8 11.30 -3.10 -11.00
N GLN A 9 11.20 -2.34 -9.93
CA GLN A 9 10.93 -0.91 -9.96
C GLN A 9 12.18 -0.08 -9.71
N ASN A 10 12.17 1.15 -10.25
CA ASN A 10 13.18 2.16 -10.00
C ASN A 10 12.49 3.44 -9.53
N PRO A 11 12.20 3.58 -8.24
CA PRO A 11 11.48 4.74 -7.72
C PRO A 11 12.30 6.02 -7.86
N GLN A 12 11.65 7.10 -8.29
CA GLN A 12 12.22 8.43 -8.42
C GLN A 12 11.37 9.43 -7.64
N LEU A 13 11.99 10.29 -6.86
CA LEU A 13 11.26 11.29 -6.08
C LEU A 13 10.55 12.29 -7.01
N ALA A 14 9.21 12.30 -6.99
CA ALA A 14 8.39 13.13 -7.88
C ALA A 14 7.93 14.46 -7.27
N VAL A 15 8.22 14.70 -5.99
CA VAL A 15 7.70 15.84 -5.23
C VAL A 15 8.82 16.66 -4.61
N HIS A 16 8.56 17.95 -4.36
CA HIS A 16 9.45 18.82 -3.59
C HIS A 16 9.27 18.61 -2.09
N HIS A 17 10.23 19.08 -1.28
CA HIS A 17 10.26 18.87 0.17
C HIS A 17 9.05 19.41 0.94
N ASP A 18 8.35 20.38 0.39
CA ASP A 18 7.15 21.04 0.94
C ASP A 18 5.84 20.49 0.37
N GLN A 19 5.91 19.48 -0.50
CA GLN A 19 4.74 18.86 -1.12
C GLN A 19 4.33 17.58 -0.43
N ILE A 20 3.04 17.28 -0.51
CA ILE A 20 2.42 16.07 0.02
C ILE A 20 1.60 15.42 -1.08
N VAL A 21 1.77 14.12 -1.29
CA VAL A 21 0.81 13.32 -2.05
C VAL A 21 -0.31 12.90 -1.13
N TRP A 22 -1.55 13.20 -1.51
CA TRP A 22 -2.75 12.86 -0.76
C TRP A 22 -3.67 11.99 -1.59
N ALA A 23 -3.75 10.70 -1.24
CA ALA A 23 -4.68 9.76 -1.84
C ALA A 23 -5.88 9.50 -0.92
N ARG A 24 -7.05 9.32 -1.51
CA ARG A 24 -8.30 9.10 -0.81
C ARG A 24 -9.14 8.05 -1.51
N SER A 25 -9.84 7.22 -0.75
CA SER A 25 -10.73 6.21 -1.32
C SER A 25 -12.02 6.08 -0.52
N ALA A 26 -13.12 5.92 -1.25
CA ALA A 26 -14.38 5.44 -0.70
C ALA A 26 -14.19 4.01 -0.17
N VAL A 27 -15.10 3.56 0.68
CA VAL A 27 -15.26 2.15 1.01
C VAL A 27 -16.44 1.56 0.26
N ARG A 28 -16.63 0.24 0.34
CA ARG A 28 -17.70 -0.43 -0.40
C ARG A 28 -18.67 -1.14 0.55
N ILE A 29 -19.93 -1.18 0.15
CA ILE A 29 -20.95 -2.08 0.72
C ILE A 29 -21.36 -3.06 -0.37
N ASP A 30 -21.27 -4.34 -0.07
CA ASP A 30 -21.77 -5.40 -0.93
C ASP A 30 -23.29 -5.53 -0.72
N VAL A 31 -24.05 -5.16 -1.74
CA VAL A 31 -25.52 -5.19 -1.71
C VAL A 31 -26.06 -6.57 -2.01
N ALA A 32 -25.41 -7.28 -2.93
CA ALA A 32 -25.77 -8.64 -3.32
C ALA A 32 -24.55 -9.40 -3.83
N GLY A 33 -24.57 -10.72 -3.64
CA GLY A 33 -23.57 -11.64 -4.18
C GLY A 33 -22.19 -11.59 -3.51
N GLY A 34 -22.05 -10.93 -2.37
CA GLY A 34 -20.79 -10.88 -1.64
C GLY A 34 -20.25 -12.29 -1.36
N TRP A 35 -18.95 -12.48 -1.50
CA TRP A 35 -18.22 -13.77 -1.43
C TRP A 35 -18.46 -14.74 -2.59
N SER A 36 -19.37 -14.47 -3.53
CA SER A 36 -19.53 -15.32 -4.71
C SER A 36 -18.32 -15.25 -5.66
N ASP A 37 -17.51 -14.20 -5.56
CA ASP A 37 -16.27 -13.97 -6.29
C ASP A 37 -15.04 -14.62 -5.61
N THR A 38 -15.23 -15.33 -4.51
CA THR A 38 -14.14 -15.96 -3.74
C THR A 38 -13.96 -17.43 -4.12
N PRO A 39 -12.71 -17.90 -4.35
CA PRO A 39 -12.42 -19.33 -4.54
C PRO A 39 -12.82 -20.18 -3.32
N PRO A 40 -13.27 -21.42 -3.51
CA PRO A 40 -13.38 -22.14 -4.78
C PRO A 40 -14.69 -21.87 -5.55
N TYR A 41 -15.65 -21.15 -4.99
CA TYR A 41 -16.98 -20.97 -5.59
C TYR A 41 -16.88 -20.32 -6.99
N CYS A 42 -16.16 -19.19 -7.10
CA CYS A 42 -16.04 -18.46 -8.36
C CYS A 42 -15.32 -19.25 -9.47
N LEU A 43 -14.47 -20.22 -9.10
CA LEU A 43 -13.76 -21.05 -10.07
C LEU A 43 -14.67 -22.07 -10.76
N ASN A 44 -15.74 -22.47 -10.07
CA ASN A 44 -16.66 -23.50 -10.58
C ASN A 44 -17.92 -22.91 -11.25
N THR A 45 -18.43 -21.82 -10.72
CA THR A 45 -19.75 -21.28 -11.10
C THR A 45 -19.69 -19.83 -11.60
N GLY A 46 -18.51 -19.20 -11.52
CA GLY A 46 -18.40 -17.76 -11.64
C GLY A 46 -18.96 -17.04 -10.42
N GLY A 47 -18.63 -15.76 -10.27
CA GLY A 47 -19.14 -14.93 -9.17
C GLY A 47 -19.59 -13.57 -9.70
N ASN A 48 -20.67 -13.07 -9.13
CA ASN A 48 -21.17 -11.72 -9.44
C ASN A 48 -21.46 -10.99 -8.14
N VAL A 49 -20.83 -9.86 -7.95
CA VAL A 49 -21.04 -8.99 -6.78
C VAL A 49 -21.58 -7.64 -7.24
N VAL A 50 -22.62 -7.19 -6.58
CA VAL A 50 -23.12 -5.81 -6.72
C VAL A 50 -22.71 -5.04 -5.48
N ASN A 51 -21.86 -4.05 -5.66
CA ASN A 51 -21.43 -3.19 -4.55
C ASN A 51 -21.64 -1.71 -4.86
N LEU A 52 -21.68 -0.92 -3.80
CA LEU A 52 -21.76 0.53 -3.85
C LEU A 52 -20.53 1.12 -3.18
N ALA A 53 -19.89 2.07 -3.85
CA ALA A 53 -18.88 2.93 -3.22
C ALA A 53 -19.60 3.96 -2.35
N ILE A 54 -19.14 4.09 -1.09
CA ILE A 54 -19.74 5.02 -0.13
C ILE A 54 -18.69 5.93 0.49
N GLU A 55 -19.13 7.13 0.79
CA GLU A 55 -18.38 8.14 1.54
C GLU A 55 -19.17 8.55 2.79
N PHE A 56 -18.48 9.08 3.79
CA PHE A 56 -19.12 9.56 5.01
C PHE A 56 -19.22 11.09 4.96
N ASN A 57 -20.45 11.59 4.84
CA ASN A 57 -20.72 13.04 4.70
C ASN A 57 -19.89 13.70 3.58
N GLY A 58 -19.76 13.02 2.43
CA GLY A 58 -18.98 13.52 1.30
C GLY A 58 -17.45 13.45 1.50
N GLN A 59 -16.99 12.68 2.50
CA GLN A 59 -15.57 12.48 2.76
C GLN A 59 -15.20 11.00 2.60
N PRO A 60 -14.22 10.69 1.73
CA PRO A 60 -13.66 9.35 1.64
C PRO A 60 -13.03 8.93 2.96
N PRO A 61 -13.44 7.80 3.55
CA PRO A 61 -13.01 7.42 4.89
C PRO A 61 -11.58 6.85 4.95
N LEU A 62 -11.00 6.45 3.83
CA LEU A 62 -9.62 5.99 3.75
C LEU A 62 -8.76 7.07 3.14
N GLN A 63 -7.75 7.51 3.86
CA GLN A 63 -6.86 8.57 3.43
C GLN A 63 -5.39 8.20 3.71
N VAL A 64 -4.54 8.51 2.77
CA VAL A 64 -3.10 8.26 2.83
C VAL A 64 -2.36 9.53 2.45
N TYR A 65 -1.43 9.93 3.28
CA TYR A 65 -0.55 11.07 3.03
C TYR A 65 0.87 10.56 2.93
N VAL A 66 1.57 10.92 1.86
CA VAL A 66 2.98 10.59 1.67
C VAL A 66 3.76 11.87 1.44
N LYS A 67 4.81 12.08 2.22
CA LYS A 67 5.68 13.25 2.08
C LYS A 67 7.15 12.89 2.23
N PRO A 68 8.07 13.73 1.69
CA PRO A 68 9.50 13.60 1.95
C PRO A 68 9.82 13.77 3.44
N CYS A 69 10.86 13.08 3.89
CA CYS A 69 11.45 13.23 5.22
C CYS A 69 12.93 13.59 5.08
N THR A 70 13.42 14.54 5.87
CA THR A 70 14.83 14.96 5.82
C THR A 70 15.79 13.90 6.31
N GLU A 71 15.34 13.06 7.26
CA GLU A 71 16.12 11.92 7.73
C GLU A 71 15.93 10.72 6.77
N LEU A 72 17.03 10.03 6.46
CA LEU A 72 17.02 8.86 5.57
C LEU A 72 16.47 7.62 6.30
N LYS A 73 15.19 7.65 6.58
CA LYS A 73 14.39 6.57 7.18
C LYS A 73 12.97 6.60 6.62
N VAL A 74 12.22 5.55 6.86
CA VAL A 74 10.78 5.54 6.62
C VAL A 74 10.05 5.68 7.96
N VAL A 75 9.05 6.54 8.00
CA VAL A 75 8.18 6.71 9.17
C VAL A 75 6.75 6.39 8.76
N CYS A 76 6.14 5.42 9.43
CA CYS A 76 4.74 5.09 9.24
C CYS A 76 3.94 5.55 10.46
N ARG A 77 2.81 6.24 10.22
CA ARG A 77 1.88 6.71 11.25
C ARG A 77 0.47 6.26 10.92
N SER A 78 -0.29 5.90 11.95
CA SER A 78 -1.74 5.67 11.86
C SER A 78 -2.44 6.62 12.81
N ILE A 79 -3.29 7.49 12.27
CA ILE A 79 -4.01 8.50 13.06
C ILE A 79 -5.07 7.81 13.92
N ASP A 80 -5.84 6.89 13.33
CA ASP A 80 -6.92 6.18 13.99
C ASP A 80 -6.43 5.22 15.09
N LEU A 81 -5.24 4.62 14.92
CA LEU A 81 -4.65 3.71 15.92
C LEU A 81 -3.73 4.43 16.91
N GLY A 82 -3.37 5.69 16.66
CA GLY A 82 -2.40 6.41 17.45
C GLY A 82 -1.01 5.76 17.46
N ALA A 83 -0.70 4.97 16.43
CA ALA A 83 0.53 4.20 16.32
C ALA A 83 1.54 4.88 15.39
N MET A 84 2.83 4.65 15.67
CA MET A 84 3.95 5.09 14.84
C MET A 84 5.04 4.04 14.84
N GLU A 85 5.70 3.85 13.69
CA GLU A 85 6.86 2.99 13.54
C GLU A 85 7.91 3.68 12.66
N GLU A 86 9.17 3.61 13.08
CA GLU A 86 10.32 4.00 12.28
C GLU A 86 10.98 2.75 11.69
N ILE A 87 11.28 2.79 10.40
CA ILE A 87 11.85 1.69 9.63
C ILE A 87 13.20 2.20 9.10
N THR A 88 14.28 1.60 9.57
CA THR A 88 15.65 2.04 9.27
C THR A 88 16.48 1.00 8.54
N THR A 89 16.02 -0.25 8.54
CA THR A 89 16.73 -1.38 7.92
C THR A 89 15.86 -2.12 6.91
N TYR A 90 16.48 -2.92 6.06
CA TYR A 90 15.74 -3.82 5.17
C TYR A 90 14.96 -4.90 5.93
N GLU A 91 15.50 -5.35 7.07
CA GLU A 91 14.87 -6.33 7.94
C GLU A 91 13.56 -5.78 8.52
N ASP A 92 13.57 -4.52 8.98
CA ASP A 92 12.37 -3.84 9.48
C ASP A 92 11.33 -3.68 8.36
N LEU A 93 11.78 -3.30 7.16
CA LEU A 93 10.90 -3.16 5.99
C LEU A 93 10.33 -4.49 5.52
N ALA A 94 11.14 -5.56 5.53
CA ALA A 94 10.73 -6.91 5.15
C ALA A 94 9.79 -7.58 6.18
N ALA A 95 9.71 -7.05 7.40
CA ALA A 95 8.86 -7.58 8.47
C ALA A 95 7.37 -7.21 8.30
N PHE A 96 6.87 -7.19 7.05
CA PHE A 96 5.45 -6.92 6.76
C PHE A 96 4.53 -8.10 7.13
N ASN A 97 5.06 -9.31 7.30
CA ASN A 97 4.31 -10.50 7.72
C ASN A 97 4.18 -10.63 9.25
N LYS A 98 4.69 -9.69 10.01
CA LYS A 98 4.60 -9.73 11.48
C LYS A 98 3.14 -9.59 11.90
N VAL A 99 2.61 -10.63 12.52
CA VAL A 99 1.22 -10.66 13.03
C VAL A 99 0.99 -9.50 14.00
N GLY A 100 -0.09 -8.76 13.79
CA GLY A 100 -0.48 -7.64 14.64
C GLY A 100 0.25 -6.32 14.35
N SER A 101 1.12 -6.25 13.33
CA SER A 101 1.72 -4.99 12.91
C SER A 101 0.66 -4.12 12.20
N PRO A 102 0.42 -2.88 12.66
CA PRO A 102 -0.50 -1.97 11.98
C PRO A 102 0.04 -1.44 10.66
N PHE A 103 1.34 -1.67 10.36
CA PHE A 103 2.03 -1.15 9.20
C PHE A 103 2.45 -2.20 8.18
N SER A 104 1.86 -3.40 8.22
CA SER A 104 2.11 -4.45 7.22
C SER A 104 1.83 -3.98 5.80
N ILE A 105 0.70 -3.28 5.57
CA ILE A 105 0.32 -2.75 4.26
C ILE A 105 1.33 -1.74 3.71
N PRO A 106 1.69 -0.65 4.40
CA PRO A 106 2.67 0.31 3.86
C PRO A 106 4.07 -0.31 3.68
N LYS A 107 4.50 -1.24 4.55
CA LYS A 107 5.76 -1.97 4.38
C LYS A 107 5.77 -2.81 3.10
N ALA A 108 4.73 -3.62 2.88
CA ALA A 108 4.60 -4.44 1.68
C ALA A 108 4.48 -3.58 0.40
N ALA A 109 3.76 -2.44 0.49
CA ALA A 109 3.65 -1.49 -0.62
C ALA A 109 5.00 -0.87 -0.99
N LEU A 110 5.77 -0.40 0.00
CA LEU A 110 7.14 0.10 -0.24
C LEU A 110 8.05 -0.96 -0.84
N ALA A 111 7.95 -2.21 -0.38
CA ALA A 111 8.69 -3.32 -0.97
C ALA A 111 8.40 -3.43 -2.47
N LEU A 112 7.12 -3.47 -2.86
CA LEU A 112 6.68 -3.57 -4.26
C LEU A 112 7.04 -2.34 -5.10
N CYS A 113 7.21 -1.17 -4.47
CA CYS A 113 7.67 0.05 -5.13
C CYS A 113 9.20 0.07 -5.40
N GLY A 114 9.93 -0.95 -4.97
CA GLY A 114 11.36 -1.09 -5.24
C GLY A 114 12.28 -0.66 -4.09
N PHE A 115 11.75 -0.48 -2.87
CA PHE A 115 12.60 -0.16 -1.70
C PHE A 115 13.21 -1.39 -1.03
N LEU A 116 12.84 -2.62 -1.43
CA LEU A 116 13.56 -3.84 -1.09
C LEU A 116 14.36 -4.37 -2.28
N PRO A 117 15.57 -4.91 -2.07
CA PRO A 117 16.47 -5.36 -3.15
C PRO A 117 15.87 -6.39 -4.11
N GLN A 118 14.92 -7.20 -3.64
CA GLN A 118 14.26 -8.22 -4.47
C GLN A 118 13.30 -7.62 -5.52
N PHE A 119 12.77 -6.43 -5.26
CA PHE A 119 11.83 -5.72 -6.14
C PHE A 119 12.47 -4.50 -6.83
N ALA A 120 13.73 -4.19 -6.53
CA ALA A 120 14.44 -3.03 -7.04
C ALA A 120 15.21 -3.36 -8.34
N GLN A 121 15.26 -2.42 -9.27
CA GLN A 121 16.16 -2.48 -10.43
C GLN A 121 17.60 -2.28 -9.99
N GLU A 122 17.85 -1.28 -9.15
CA GLU A 122 19.14 -1.01 -8.54
C GLU A 122 19.18 -1.53 -7.11
N ARG A 123 20.29 -2.16 -6.73
CA ARG A 123 20.46 -2.75 -5.40
C ARG A 123 21.51 -1.98 -4.63
N HIS A 124 21.16 -1.59 -3.42
CA HIS A 124 22.06 -0.93 -2.47
C HIS A 124 22.30 -1.85 -1.26
N ALA A 125 23.36 -1.57 -0.52
CA ALA A 125 23.75 -2.40 0.62
C ALA A 125 22.83 -2.23 1.83
N SER A 126 22.12 -1.08 1.93
CA SER A 126 21.24 -0.76 3.05
C SER A 126 20.01 0.05 2.60
N LEU A 127 18.96 0.04 3.41
CA LEU A 127 17.79 0.89 3.19
C LEU A 127 18.17 2.37 3.18
N ARG A 128 19.12 2.77 4.03
CA ARG A 128 19.64 4.14 4.06
C ARG A 128 20.27 4.56 2.73
N GLU A 129 21.04 3.67 2.10
CA GLU A 129 21.62 3.94 0.79
C GLU A 129 20.57 4.01 -0.31
N THR A 130 19.55 3.12 -0.25
CA THR A 130 18.39 3.19 -1.16
C THR A 130 17.67 4.54 -1.04
N LEU A 131 17.41 5.01 0.18
CA LEU A 131 16.76 6.30 0.42
C LEU A 131 17.66 7.48 0.02
N ALA A 132 18.99 7.35 0.17
CA ALA A 132 19.94 8.36 -0.29
C ALA A 132 19.93 8.46 -1.83
N ALA A 133 19.92 7.33 -2.54
CA ALA A 133 19.79 7.28 -3.99
C ALA A 133 18.42 7.82 -4.47
N PHE A 134 17.34 7.52 -3.74
CA PHE A 134 16.01 8.07 -3.97
C PHE A 134 15.95 9.59 -3.73
N GLY A 135 16.81 10.12 -2.87
CA GLY A 135 16.95 11.56 -2.58
C GLY A 135 16.19 12.04 -1.34
N SER A 136 15.51 11.17 -0.59
CA SER A 136 14.75 11.54 0.60
C SER A 136 14.42 10.31 1.46
N GLY A 137 14.15 10.53 2.76
CA GLY A 137 13.33 9.61 3.54
C GLY A 137 11.85 9.75 3.19
N ILE A 138 11.01 8.89 3.75
CA ILE A 138 9.58 8.82 3.42
C ILE A 138 8.76 8.82 4.71
N GLU A 139 7.78 9.70 4.80
CA GLU A 139 6.77 9.64 5.84
C GLU A 139 5.41 9.29 5.23
N ILE A 140 4.80 8.20 5.72
CA ILE A 140 3.47 7.72 5.32
C ILE A 140 2.53 7.84 6.50
N THR A 141 1.46 8.61 6.35
CA THR A 141 0.42 8.74 7.36
C THR A 141 -0.89 8.14 6.83
N LEU A 142 -1.46 7.25 7.62
CA LEU A 142 -2.71 6.54 7.32
C LEU A 142 -3.84 7.07 8.20
N LEU A 143 -5.02 7.19 7.62
CA LEU A 143 -6.29 7.41 8.32
C LEU A 143 -7.33 6.44 7.77
N ALA A 144 -7.84 5.56 8.63
CA ALA A 144 -8.98 4.70 8.33
C ALA A 144 -10.12 5.08 9.29
N ALA A 145 -11.02 5.95 8.84
CA ALA A 145 -12.16 6.42 9.64
C ALA A 145 -13.31 5.41 9.70
N ILE A 146 -12.97 4.11 9.71
CA ILE A 146 -13.90 2.98 9.83
C ILE A 146 -13.29 1.90 10.71
N PRO A 147 -14.10 1.21 11.52
CA PRO A 147 -13.60 0.14 12.38
C PRO A 147 -12.98 -1.00 11.58
N ALA A 148 -11.88 -1.52 12.07
CA ALA A 148 -11.30 -2.75 11.55
C ALA A 148 -12.32 -3.90 11.67
N GLY A 149 -12.37 -4.78 10.65
CA GLY A 149 -13.31 -5.91 10.64
C GLY A 149 -14.76 -5.53 10.30
N SER A 150 -15.00 -4.31 9.83
CA SER A 150 -16.34 -3.84 9.43
C SER A 150 -16.93 -4.56 8.20
N GLY A 151 -16.16 -5.35 7.48
CA GLY A 151 -16.59 -6.01 6.24
C GLY A 151 -16.69 -5.09 5.02
N LEU A 152 -16.25 -3.83 5.15
CA LEU A 152 -16.33 -2.83 4.08
C LEU A 152 -15.15 -2.86 3.08
N GLY A 153 -14.38 -3.96 3.05
CA GLY A 153 -13.24 -4.14 2.15
C GLY A 153 -12.04 -3.24 2.48
N THR A 154 -11.94 -2.80 3.73
CA THR A 154 -10.99 -1.78 4.19
C THR A 154 -9.55 -2.10 3.84
N SER A 155 -9.10 -3.35 4.05
CA SER A 155 -7.70 -3.75 3.86
C SER A 155 -7.26 -3.60 2.41
N SER A 156 -8.01 -4.19 1.48
CA SER A 156 -7.69 -4.13 0.03
C SER A 156 -7.75 -2.71 -0.51
N ILE A 157 -8.77 -1.93 -0.10
CA ILE A 157 -8.91 -0.56 -0.56
C ILE A 157 -7.81 0.33 0.01
N LEU A 158 -7.44 0.13 1.29
CA LEU A 158 -6.31 0.85 1.90
C LEU A 158 -5.00 0.51 1.19
N ALA A 159 -4.77 -0.78 0.88
CA ALA A 159 -3.60 -1.21 0.12
C ALA A 159 -3.52 -0.54 -1.26
N ALA A 160 -4.64 -0.51 -2.00
CA ALA A 160 -4.72 0.17 -3.29
C ALA A 160 -4.47 1.69 -3.15
N THR A 161 -4.99 2.31 -2.07
CA THR A 161 -4.81 3.74 -1.81
C THR A 161 -3.34 4.06 -1.49
N VAL A 162 -2.67 3.22 -0.69
CA VAL A 162 -1.23 3.35 -0.39
C VAL A 162 -0.40 3.17 -1.66
N LEU A 163 -0.68 2.14 -2.47
CA LEU A 163 0.04 1.91 -3.73
C LEU A 163 -0.17 3.06 -4.73
N GLY A 164 -1.40 3.60 -4.82
CA GLY A 164 -1.69 4.77 -5.65
C GLY A 164 -0.91 6.01 -5.20
N ALA A 165 -0.89 6.29 -3.90
CA ALA A 165 -0.10 7.39 -3.34
C ALA A 165 1.40 7.24 -3.61
N LEU A 166 1.94 6.03 -3.41
CA LEU A 166 3.35 5.73 -3.67
C LEU A 166 3.68 5.75 -5.17
N CYS A 167 2.75 5.34 -6.04
CA CYS A 167 2.92 5.43 -7.49
C CYS A 167 3.20 6.87 -7.92
N ASP A 168 2.41 7.83 -7.42
CA ASP A 168 2.60 9.25 -7.73
C ASP A 168 3.86 9.80 -7.04
N PHE A 169 4.07 9.47 -5.77
CA PHE A 169 5.23 9.93 -4.99
C PHE A 169 6.57 9.45 -5.55
N CYS A 170 6.60 8.22 -6.08
CA CYS A 170 7.80 7.55 -6.60
C CYS A 170 7.88 7.59 -8.14
N GLN A 171 6.98 8.28 -8.83
CA GLN A 171 6.96 8.39 -10.29
C GLN A 171 6.98 7.03 -11.02
N LEU A 172 6.21 6.05 -10.53
CA LEU A 172 6.24 4.68 -11.07
C LEU A 172 5.45 4.52 -12.37
N GLY A 173 4.55 5.47 -12.68
CA GLY A 173 3.80 5.49 -13.93
C GLY A 173 2.76 4.37 -14.08
N TRP A 174 2.32 3.76 -12.97
CA TRP A 174 1.32 2.70 -13.00
C TRP A 174 -0.07 3.25 -13.33
N ASP A 175 -0.76 2.58 -14.23
CA ASP A 175 -2.18 2.83 -14.47
C ASP A 175 -3.05 2.16 -13.38
N LYS A 176 -4.35 2.44 -13.40
CA LYS A 176 -5.30 1.89 -12.41
C LYS A 176 -5.31 0.35 -12.41
N THR A 177 -5.19 -0.27 -13.56
CA THR A 177 -5.16 -1.74 -13.70
C THR A 177 -3.92 -2.31 -13.05
N THR A 178 -2.77 -1.68 -13.25
CA THR A 178 -1.51 -2.08 -12.62
C THR A 178 -1.59 -1.93 -11.11
N VAL A 179 -2.15 -0.83 -10.59
CA VAL A 179 -2.36 -0.64 -9.14
C VAL A 179 -3.25 -1.75 -8.58
N CYS A 180 -4.35 -2.09 -9.25
CA CYS A 180 -5.23 -3.21 -8.83
C CYS A 180 -4.49 -4.54 -8.80
N ASN A 181 -3.73 -4.87 -9.85
CA ASN A 181 -2.95 -6.11 -9.92
C ASN A 181 -1.88 -6.18 -8.82
N ARG A 182 -1.20 -5.07 -8.54
CA ARG A 182 -0.20 -4.99 -7.46
C ARG A 182 -0.85 -5.05 -6.08
N THR A 183 -2.08 -4.58 -5.93
CA THR A 183 -2.86 -4.76 -4.70
C THR A 183 -3.11 -6.24 -4.42
N LEU A 184 -3.49 -7.03 -5.44
CA LEU A 184 -3.65 -8.48 -5.30
C LEU A 184 -2.33 -9.16 -4.89
N ILE A 185 -1.21 -8.75 -5.48
CA ILE A 185 0.13 -9.26 -5.09
C ILE A 185 0.45 -8.91 -3.65
N LEU A 186 0.18 -7.66 -3.24
CA LEU A 186 0.39 -7.20 -1.88
C LEU A 186 -0.40 -8.04 -0.88
N GLU A 187 -1.68 -8.31 -1.14
CA GLU A 187 -2.51 -9.17 -0.30
C GLU A 187 -1.96 -10.59 -0.21
N GLN A 188 -1.47 -11.15 -1.32
CA GLN A 188 -0.81 -12.45 -1.32
C GLN A 188 0.47 -12.46 -0.48
N LEU A 189 1.28 -11.39 -0.56
CA LEU A 189 2.48 -11.26 0.28
C LEU A 189 2.15 -11.22 1.78
N LEU A 190 1.04 -10.59 2.15
CA LEU A 190 0.60 -10.51 3.55
C LEU A 190 -0.01 -11.80 4.08
N THR A 191 -0.55 -12.66 3.22
CA THR A 191 -1.25 -13.91 3.60
C THR A 191 -0.36 -15.15 3.56
N THR A 192 0.79 -15.08 2.90
CA THR A 192 1.73 -16.21 2.73
C THR A 192 2.86 -16.24 3.77
N GLY A 193 2.83 -15.34 4.76
CA GLY A 193 3.78 -15.26 5.86
C GLY A 193 3.39 -16.07 7.06
#